data_a3737759a22790806ce5a0d2ecdec7f7
#
_entry.id   a3737759a22790806ce5a0d2ecdec7f7
#
_cell.length_a   1.000
_cell.length_b   1.000
_cell.length_c   1.000
_cell.angle_alpha   90.00
_cell.angle_beta   90.00
_cell.angle_gamma   90.00
#
_symmetry.space_group_name_H-M   'P 1'
#
loop_
_entity.id
_entity.type
_entity.pdbx_description
1 polymer ?
#
loop_
_entity_poly.entity_id
_entity_poly.type
_entity_poly.pdbx_seq_one_letter_code
_entity_poly.pdbx_strand_id
1 'polypeptide(L)'
;DPRIEEALKLDQNEKEMIEHIILQMEQERGLDRAAAIADMRFHFIHQLVNQTVVKPHQSKEQLRSARIDRFLTGKYTAIPAFVGIMALVFYLTFGVIGAGLQGLLELGIENLTILVDNALTAWNVNDAVHSLVIDGIFTGVGSVLSFLPIIVTLFFFLSLLEDTGYMARVAFVMDKLLRRIGLSGRSIVPMLIGFGCSVPAIMATRTVSSDRDRKMTILLTPYMSCSAKISIYAFFTAAFFPTHRALVMISLYLLGILIGIAAALIMNQTVFRRKPVPFVMELPNYRLPSLKSVALLLWDCLLYTSDA
;
A
#
# COMPACT_ATOMS: atom_id res chain seq x y z
N ASP A 1 -14.67 10.43 -29.07
CA ASP A 1 -15.37 11.42 -28.24
C ASP A 1 -16.47 12.05 -29.10
N PRO A 2 -17.78 11.91 -28.75
CA PRO A 2 -18.89 12.42 -29.54
C PRO A 2 -18.82 13.93 -29.81
N ARG A 3 -18.20 14.71 -28.94
CA ARG A 3 -18.00 16.15 -29.12
C ARG A 3 -17.05 16.48 -30.28
N ILE A 4 -16.06 15.63 -30.53
CA ILE A 4 -15.09 15.79 -31.62
C ILE A 4 -15.74 15.36 -32.94
N GLU A 5 -16.54 14.31 -32.94
CA GLU A 5 -17.27 13.83 -34.11
C GLU A 5 -18.29 14.89 -34.62
N GLU A 6 -18.96 15.55 -33.70
CA GLU A 6 -19.89 16.65 -34.01
C GLU A 6 -19.16 17.91 -34.52
N ALA A 7 -18.02 18.26 -33.89
CA ALA A 7 -17.22 19.39 -34.31
C ALA A 7 -16.55 19.22 -35.66
N LEU A 8 -16.16 17.99 -36.03
CA LEU A 8 -15.54 17.67 -37.31
C LEU A 8 -16.55 17.37 -38.43
N LYS A 9 -17.87 17.28 -38.10
CA LYS A 9 -18.96 16.93 -39.05
C LYS A 9 -18.66 15.68 -39.89
N LEU A 10 -18.11 14.64 -39.22
CA LEU A 10 -17.73 13.41 -39.91
C LEU A 10 -18.94 12.69 -40.51
N ASP A 11 -18.81 12.29 -41.79
CA ASP A 11 -19.79 11.45 -42.47
C ASP A 11 -19.78 10.00 -41.92
N GLN A 12 -20.87 9.26 -42.18
CA GLN A 12 -21.00 7.88 -41.69
C GLN A 12 -19.83 6.98 -42.18
N ASN A 13 -19.45 7.11 -43.44
CA ASN A 13 -18.36 6.38 -44.05
C ASN A 13 -16.99 6.68 -43.38
N GLU A 14 -16.76 7.93 -43.00
CA GLU A 14 -15.54 8.35 -42.29
C GLU A 14 -15.49 7.77 -40.87
N LYS A 15 -16.63 7.69 -40.20
CA LYS A 15 -16.72 7.07 -38.86
C LYS A 15 -16.45 5.57 -38.93
N GLU A 16 -16.99 4.87 -39.90
CA GLU A 16 -16.72 3.43 -40.11
C GLU A 16 -15.27 3.16 -40.47
N MET A 17 -14.66 4.00 -41.30
CA MET A 17 -13.23 3.92 -41.63
C MET A 17 -12.37 4.14 -40.41
N ILE A 18 -12.65 5.14 -39.59
CA ILE A 18 -11.91 5.41 -38.34
C ILE A 18 -12.03 4.21 -37.39
N GLU A 19 -13.24 3.65 -37.23
CA GLU A 19 -13.46 2.50 -36.38
C GLU A 19 -12.69 1.26 -36.88
N HIS A 20 -12.67 1.04 -38.19
CA HIS A 20 -11.91 -0.06 -38.80
C HIS A 20 -10.39 0.10 -38.55
N ILE A 21 -9.85 1.30 -38.75
CA ILE A 21 -8.42 1.59 -38.48
C ILE A 21 -8.09 1.35 -37.01
N ILE A 22 -8.99 1.75 -36.10
CA ILE A 22 -8.80 1.55 -34.66
C ILE A 22 -8.79 0.06 -34.32
N LEU A 23 -9.74 -0.71 -34.85
CA LEU A 23 -9.82 -2.15 -34.62
C LEU A 23 -8.57 -2.87 -35.17
N GLN A 24 -8.11 -2.50 -36.35
CA GLN A 24 -6.88 -3.05 -36.94
C GLN A 24 -5.66 -2.73 -36.04
N MET A 25 -5.54 -1.50 -35.55
CA MET A 25 -4.46 -1.08 -34.66
C MET A 25 -4.49 -1.83 -33.33
N GLU A 26 -5.67 -2.06 -32.75
CA GLU A 26 -5.86 -2.85 -31.52
C GLU A 26 -5.44 -4.31 -31.73
N GLN A 27 -5.76 -4.90 -32.89
CA GLN A 27 -5.39 -6.28 -33.22
C GLN A 27 -3.90 -6.44 -33.49
N GLU A 28 -3.30 -5.56 -34.29
CA GLU A 28 -1.88 -5.65 -34.65
C GLU A 28 -0.93 -5.40 -33.47
N ARG A 29 -1.25 -4.46 -32.61
CA ARG A 29 -0.39 -4.06 -31.47
C ARG A 29 -0.78 -4.71 -30.15
N GLY A 30 -1.95 -5.31 -30.03
CA GLY A 30 -2.45 -5.87 -28.76
C GLY A 30 -2.61 -4.84 -27.63
N LEU A 31 -2.70 -3.56 -28.00
CA LEU A 31 -2.84 -2.41 -27.11
C LEU A 31 -4.26 -1.89 -27.19
N ASP A 32 -4.80 -1.44 -26.08
CA ASP A 32 -6.03 -0.66 -26.02
C ASP A 32 -5.87 0.68 -26.76
N ARG A 33 -6.99 1.21 -27.29
CA ARG A 33 -7.09 2.48 -28.05
C ARG A 33 -6.32 3.64 -27.39
N ALA A 34 -6.51 3.83 -26.08
CA ALA A 34 -5.82 4.88 -25.33
C ALA A 34 -4.32 4.63 -25.21
N ALA A 35 -3.92 3.37 -24.99
CA ALA A 35 -2.52 2.96 -24.90
C ALA A 35 -1.80 3.08 -26.25
N ALA A 36 -2.47 2.75 -27.36
CA ALA A 36 -1.90 2.88 -28.70
C ALA A 36 -1.66 4.35 -29.07
N ILE A 37 -2.58 5.26 -28.75
CA ILE A 37 -2.41 6.70 -28.97
C ILE A 37 -1.26 7.24 -28.07
N ALA A 38 -1.18 6.79 -26.84
CA ALA A 38 -0.10 7.17 -25.95
C ALA A 38 1.26 6.69 -26.49
N ASP A 39 1.36 5.44 -26.95
CA ASP A 39 2.56 4.87 -27.54
C ASP A 39 3.01 5.65 -28.78
N MET A 40 2.09 5.97 -29.67
CA MET A 40 2.40 6.80 -30.85
C MET A 40 2.92 8.18 -30.47
N ARG A 41 2.31 8.84 -29.49
CA ARG A 41 2.76 10.16 -29.01
C ARG A 41 4.15 10.07 -28.37
N PHE A 42 4.40 9.08 -27.55
CA PHE A 42 5.71 8.87 -26.94
C PHE A 42 6.77 8.53 -27.98
N HIS A 43 6.44 7.72 -28.99
CA HIS A 43 7.34 7.41 -30.10
C HIS A 43 7.71 8.66 -30.89
N PHE A 44 6.72 9.50 -31.25
CA PHE A 44 6.95 10.76 -31.93
C PHE A 44 7.82 11.72 -31.09
N ILE A 45 7.50 11.88 -29.81
CA ILE A 45 8.29 12.71 -28.89
C ILE A 45 9.71 12.17 -28.80
N HIS A 46 9.90 10.86 -28.72
CA HIS A 46 11.20 10.22 -28.63
C HIS A 46 12.04 10.46 -29.91
N GLN A 47 11.42 10.37 -31.09
CA GLN A 47 12.09 10.69 -32.36
C GLN A 47 12.51 12.17 -32.39
N LEU A 48 11.62 13.08 -32.03
CA LEU A 48 11.88 14.52 -32.01
C LEU A 48 13.01 14.86 -31.03
N VAL A 49 12.94 14.32 -29.81
CA VAL A 49 13.96 14.52 -28.77
C VAL A 49 15.32 13.98 -29.20
N ASN A 50 15.37 12.81 -29.85
CA ASN A 50 16.64 12.25 -30.32
C ASN A 50 17.29 13.09 -31.45
N GLN A 51 16.50 13.85 -32.23
CA GLN A 51 16.99 14.70 -33.28
C GLN A 51 17.36 16.11 -32.80
N THR A 52 16.67 16.62 -31.77
CA THR A 52 16.78 18.03 -31.36
C THR A 52 17.51 18.22 -30.03
N VAL A 53 17.52 17.22 -29.16
CA VAL A 53 18.12 17.33 -27.83
C VAL A 53 19.44 16.57 -27.76
N VAL A 54 20.53 17.30 -27.62
CA VAL A 54 21.81 16.72 -27.23
C VAL A 54 21.69 16.36 -25.75
N LYS A 55 21.46 15.06 -25.45
CA LYS A 55 21.37 14.59 -24.08
C LYS A 55 22.72 14.82 -23.39
N PRO A 56 22.80 15.64 -22.34
CA PRO A 56 24.01 15.70 -21.54
C PRO A 56 24.31 14.30 -20.99
N HIS A 57 25.58 14.03 -20.72
CA HIS A 57 26.01 12.75 -20.15
C HIS A 57 25.10 12.34 -19.01
N GLN A 58 24.67 11.08 -19.00
CA GLN A 58 23.82 10.54 -17.94
C GLN A 58 24.40 10.92 -16.58
N SER A 59 23.60 11.52 -15.72
CA SER A 59 24.08 11.93 -14.41
C SER A 59 24.59 10.70 -13.64
N LYS A 60 25.60 10.89 -12.81
CA LYS A 60 26.14 9.81 -11.96
C LYS A 60 25.03 9.13 -11.12
N GLU A 61 24.00 9.89 -10.77
CA GLU A 61 22.83 9.42 -10.04
C GLU A 61 21.96 8.48 -10.88
N GLN A 62 21.74 8.79 -12.16
CA GLN A 62 21.01 7.90 -13.08
C GLN A 62 21.74 6.59 -13.29
N LEU A 63 23.06 6.62 -13.45
CA LEU A 63 23.87 5.40 -13.60
C LEU A 63 23.84 4.54 -12.32
N ARG A 64 23.86 5.16 -11.14
CA ARG A 64 23.73 4.46 -9.86
C ARG A 64 22.34 3.85 -9.72
N SER A 65 21.28 4.61 -10.02
CA SER A 65 19.89 4.14 -10.00
C SER A 65 19.69 2.97 -10.95
N ALA A 66 20.19 3.05 -12.19
CA ALA A 66 20.09 1.97 -13.18
C ALA A 66 20.81 0.67 -12.74
N ARG A 67 21.94 0.80 -11.99
CA ARG A 67 22.65 -0.35 -11.45
C ARG A 67 21.87 -1.04 -10.32
N ILE A 68 21.27 -0.27 -9.43
CA ILE A 68 20.42 -0.77 -8.35
C ILE A 68 19.16 -1.40 -8.95
N ASP A 69 18.54 -0.75 -9.92
CA ASP A 69 17.33 -1.23 -10.59
C ASP A 69 17.54 -2.57 -11.31
N ARG A 70 18.73 -2.80 -11.89
CA ARG A 70 19.06 -4.10 -12.50
C ARG A 70 18.92 -5.27 -11.52
N PHE A 71 19.21 -5.04 -10.23
CA PHE A 71 19.06 -6.04 -9.18
C PHE A 71 17.62 -6.07 -8.65
N LEU A 72 17.05 -4.92 -8.32
CA LEU A 72 15.74 -4.82 -7.66
C LEU A 72 14.54 -5.07 -8.60
N THR A 73 14.71 -4.86 -9.91
CA THR A 73 13.65 -5.11 -10.90
C THR A 73 13.94 -6.29 -11.83
N GLY A 74 15.00 -7.06 -11.54
CA GLY A 74 15.39 -8.23 -12.31
C GLY A 74 14.32 -9.33 -12.29
N LYS A 75 14.17 -10.06 -13.41
CA LYS A 75 13.12 -11.09 -13.60
C LYS A 75 13.03 -12.13 -12.47
N TYR A 76 14.16 -12.51 -11.87
CA TYR A 76 14.23 -13.53 -10.81
C TYR A 76 14.57 -12.95 -9.44
N THR A 77 15.19 -11.77 -9.39
CA THR A 77 15.66 -11.14 -8.15
C THR A 77 14.65 -10.19 -7.53
N ALA A 78 13.71 -9.65 -8.32
CA ALA A 78 12.75 -8.65 -7.87
C ALA A 78 11.84 -9.16 -6.74
N ILE A 79 11.24 -10.34 -6.90
CA ILE A 79 10.32 -10.90 -5.89
C ILE A 79 11.05 -11.29 -4.60
N PRO A 80 12.19 -12.05 -4.64
CA PRO A 80 12.96 -12.33 -3.44
C PRO A 80 13.47 -11.07 -2.72
N ALA A 81 13.96 -10.07 -3.47
CA ALA A 81 14.41 -8.81 -2.90
C ALA A 81 13.26 -8.06 -2.22
N PHE A 82 12.10 -8.01 -2.87
CA PHE A 82 10.90 -7.43 -2.30
C PHE A 82 10.48 -8.12 -0.99
N VAL A 83 10.39 -9.45 -0.99
CA VAL A 83 10.04 -10.22 0.21
C VAL A 83 11.07 -10.00 1.31
N GLY A 84 12.37 -9.98 0.97
CA GLY A 84 13.44 -9.73 1.95
C GLY A 84 13.38 -8.34 2.58
N ILE A 85 13.15 -7.29 1.79
CA ILE A 85 13.02 -5.92 2.28
C ILE A 85 11.77 -5.77 3.16
N MET A 86 10.63 -6.32 2.72
CA MET A 86 9.40 -6.27 3.51
C MET A 86 9.53 -7.07 4.82
N ALA A 87 10.14 -8.26 4.77
CA ALA A 87 10.40 -9.06 5.97
C ALA A 87 11.31 -8.31 6.96
N LEU A 88 12.34 -7.61 6.46
CA LEU A 88 13.21 -6.77 7.29
C LEU A 88 12.44 -5.63 7.94
N VAL A 89 11.61 -4.92 7.17
CA VAL A 89 10.78 -3.82 7.69
C VAL A 89 9.84 -4.33 8.77
N PHE A 90 9.13 -5.43 8.53
CA PHE A 90 8.24 -6.00 9.53
C PHE A 90 8.98 -6.52 10.76
N TYR A 91 10.14 -7.16 10.57
CA TYR A 91 10.96 -7.61 11.70
C TYR A 91 11.43 -6.45 12.58
N LEU A 92 11.89 -5.34 11.97
CA LEU A 92 12.29 -4.15 12.71
C LEU A 92 11.10 -3.47 13.40
N THR A 93 9.96 -3.42 12.74
CA THR A 93 8.75 -2.78 13.27
C THR A 93 8.16 -3.57 14.45
N PHE A 94 7.92 -4.85 14.27
CA PHE A 94 7.23 -5.66 15.29
C PHE A 94 8.17 -6.36 16.27
N GLY A 95 9.41 -6.66 15.87
CA GLY A 95 10.33 -7.44 16.68
C GLY A 95 11.31 -6.62 17.51
N VAL A 96 11.77 -5.47 16.99
CA VAL A 96 12.86 -4.74 17.63
C VAL A 96 12.42 -3.33 18.07
N ILE A 97 12.23 -2.43 17.13
CA ILE A 97 12.02 -1.01 17.43
C ILE A 97 10.61 -0.77 17.98
N GLY A 98 9.57 -1.24 17.27
CA GLY A 98 8.19 -1.04 17.69
C GLY A 98 7.90 -1.74 19.02
N ALA A 99 8.34 -2.99 19.19
CA ALA A 99 8.18 -3.71 20.44
C ALA A 99 8.94 -3.06 21.61
N GLY A 100 10.16 -2.55 21.36
CA GLY A 100 10.94 -1.83 22.37
C GLY A 100 10.26 -0.53 22.83
N LEU A 101 9.76 0.28 21.86
CA LEU A 101 9.02 1.50 22.14
C LEU A 101 7.67 1.23 22.82
N GLN A 102 6.99 0.16 22.42
CA GLN A 102 5.76 -0.29 23.08
C GLN A 102 6.03 -0.63 24.54
N GLY A 103 7.05 -1.44 24.83
CA GLY A 103 7.40 -1.81 26.20
C GLY A 103 7.76 -0.59 27.07
N LEU A 104 8.46 0.40 26.51
CA LEU A 104 8.73 1.67 27.22
C LEU A 104 7.45 2.43 27.53
N LEU A 105 6.51 2.50 26.60
CA LEU A 105 5.23 3.17 26.81
C LEU A 105 4.37 2.43 27.84
N GLU A 106 4.31 1.10 27.77
CA GLU A 106 3.60 0.24 28.74
C GLU A 106 4.14 0.44 30.16
N LEU A 107 5.45 0.46 30.35
CA LEU A 107 6.07 0.80 31.63
C LEU A 107 5.68 2.21 32.12
N GLY A 108 5.60 3.17 31.20
CA GLY A 108 5.14 4.53 31.53
C GLY A 108 3.67 4.56 31.99
N ILE A 109 2.78 3.87 31.27
CA ILE A 109 1.36 3.77 31.61
C ILE A 109 1.19 3.01 32.93
N GLU A 110 1.89 1.92 33.14
CA GLU A 110 1.84 1.13 34.38
C GLU A 110 2.26 1.97 35.60
N ASN A 111 3.39 2.69 35.51
CA ASN A 111 3.81 3.58 36.60
C ASN A 111 2.80 4.70 36.88
N LEU A 112 2.19 5.27 35.83
CA LEU A 112 1.14 6.28 35.96
C LEU A 112 -0.11 5.68 36.62
N THR A 113 -0.49 4.47 36.23
CA THR A 113 -1.62 3.74 36.81
C THR A 113 -1.41 3.48 38.30
N ILE A 114 -0.21 3.01 38.71
CA ILE A 114 0.14 2.78 40.12
C ILE A 114 0.09 4.11 40.92
N LEU A 115 0.55 5.21 40.33
CA LEU A 115 0.54 6.50 40.99
C LEU A 115 -0.88 7.00 41.23
N VAL A 116 -1.77 6.83 40.24
CA VAL A 116 -3.20 7.21 40.36
C VAL A 116 -3.92 6.27 41.31
N ASP A 117 -3.65 4.97 41.30
CA ASP A 117 -4.21 3.96 42.19
C ASP A 117 -3.90 4.30 43.66
N ASN A 118 -2.65 4.61 43.97
CA ASN A 118 -2.23 5.03 45.29
C ASN A 118 -2.92 6.35 45.74
N ALA A 119 -3.09 7.30 44.84
CA ALA A 119 -3.77 8.56 45.12
C ALA A 119 -5.26 8.36 45.43
N LEU A 120 -5.95 7.53 44.62
CA LEU A 120 -7.37 7.20 44.81
C LEU A 120 -7.61 6.47 46.13
N THR A 121 -6.72 5.54 46.47
CA THR A 121 -6.72 4.77 47.72
C THR A 121 -6.52 5.73 48.93
N ALA A 122 -5.56 6.66 48.85
CA ALA A 122 -5.28 7.63 49.89
C ALA A 122 -6.50 8.59 50.12
N TRP A 123 -7.27 8.89 49.12
CA TRP A 123 -8.47 9.71 49.20
C TRP A 123 -9.73 8.97 49.63
N ASN A 124 -9.63 7.64 49.90
CA ASN A 124 -10.76 6.78 50.25
C ASN A 124 -11.94 6.90 49.27
N VAL A 125 -11.65 6.92 47.97
CA VAL A 125 -12.67 7.01 46.92
C VAL A 125 -13.50 5.73 46.91
N ASN A 126 -14.78 5.82 46.56
CA ASN A 126 -15.69 4.69 46.45
C ASN A 126 -15.16 3.65 45.46
N ASP A 127 -15.20 2.34 45.83
CA ASP A 127 -14.71 1.22 45.05
C ASP A 127 -15.23 1.20 43.59
N ALA A 128 -16.47 1.62 43.37
CA ALA A 128 -17.04 1.69 42.03
C ALA A 128 -16.36 2.76 41.15
N VAL A 129 -16.00 3.91 41.72
CA VAL A 129 -15.27 4.99 41.00
C VAL A 129 -13.82 4.60 40.81
N HIS A 130 -13.21 3.94 41.79
CA HIS A 130 -11.85 3.43 41.71
C HIS A 130 -11.70 2.42 40.57
N SER A 131 -12.56 1.38 40.51
CA SER A 131 -12.57 0.40 39.43
C SER A 131 -12.87 1.03 38.06
N LEU A 132 -13.79 2.00 37.98
CA LEU A 132 -14.07 2.71 36.73
C LEU A 132 -12.84 3.44 36.20
N VAL A 133 -12.07 4.09 37.05
CA VAL A 133 -10.87 4.83 36.65
C VAL A 133 -9.73 3.87 36.27
N ILE A 134 -9.41 2.92 37.12
CA ILE A 134 -8.27 2.02 36.91
C ILE A 134 -8.57 1.00 35.81
N ASP A 135 -9.65 0.24 35.96
CA ASP A 135 -9.97 -0.85 35.03
C ASP A 135 -10.63 -0.35 33.74
N GLY A 136 -11.47 0.71 33.83
CA GLY A 136 -12.14 1.28 32.68
C GLY A 136 -11.24 2.20 31.88
N ILE A 137 -10.74 3.28 32.47
CA ILE A 137 -9.99 4.30 31.75
C ILE A 137 -8.54 3.89 31.52
N PHE A 138 -7.78 3.60 32.57
CA PHE A 138 -6.35 3.31 32.41
C PHE A 138 -6.10 2.01 31.63
N THR A 139 -6.82 0.95 31.92
CA THR A 139 -6.68 -0.31 31.18
C THR A 139 -7.22 -0.19 29.75
N GLY A 140 -8.39 0.45 29.55
CA GLY A 140 -8.98 0.62 28.22
C GLY A 140 -8.18 1.56 27.33
N VAL A 141 -7.90 2.78 27.79
CA VAL A 141 -7.10 3.77 27.02
C VAL A 141 -5.65 3.32 26.89
N GLY A 142 -5.07 2.74 27.94
CA GLY A 142 -3.71 2.23 27.96
C GLY A 142 -3.48 1.14 26.90
N SER A 143 -4.43 0.21 26.77
CA SER A 143 -4.34 -0.85 25.75
C SER A 143 -4.36 -0.30 24.32
N VAL A 144 -5.11 0.74 24.04
CA VAL A 144 -5.13 1.42 22.73
C VAL A 144 -3.82 2.18 22.48
N LEU A 145 -3.35 2.93 23.48
CA LEU A 145 -2.10 3.68 23.38
C LEU A 145 -0.89 2.78 23.18
N SER A 146 -0.89 1.58 23.72
CA SER A 146 0.21 0.60 23.57
C SER A 146 0.46 0.21 22.11
N PHE A 147 -0.53 0.32 21.22
CA PHE A 147 -0.33 0.06 19.78
C PHE A 147 0.26 1.26 19.02
N LEU A 148 0.19 2.47 19.57
CA LEU A 148 0.64 3.68 18.88
C LEU A 148 2.10 3.64 18.45
N PRO A 149 3.07 3.21 19.29
CA PRO A 149 4.48 3.14 18.89
C PRO A 149 4.75 2.20 17.72
N ILE A 150 4.05 1.07 17.67
CA ILE A 150 4.17 0.11 16.56
C ILE A 150 3.67 0.75 15.26
N ILE A 151 2.53 1.42 15.33
CA ILE A 151 1.94 2.10 14.18
C ILE A 151 2.87 3.19 13.66
N VAL A 152 3.39 4.04 14.54
CA VAL A 152 4.34 5.12 14.19
C VAL A 152 5.61 4.54 13.54
N THR A 153 6.17 3.48 14.12
CA THR A 153 7.36 2.83 13.59
C THR A 153 7.11 2.21 12.22
N LEU A 154 5.95 1.58 12.02
CA LEU A 154 5.56 1.03 10.72
C LEU A 154 5.47 2.13 9.66
N PHE A 155 4.79 3.23 9.98
CA PHE A 155 4.68 4.36 9.06
C PHE A 155 6.00 5.02 8.76
N PHE A 156 6.89 5.11 9.74
CA PHE A 156 8.25 5.60 9.54
C PHE A 156 8.97 4.79 8.46
N PHE A 157 8.97 3.46 8.55
CA PHE A 157 9.62 2.61 7.55
C PHE A 157 8.92 2.66 6.18
N LEU A 158 7.59 2.67 6.15
CA LEU A 158 6.85 2.78 4.89
C LEU A 158 7.09 4.12 4.20
N SER A 159 7.11 5.22 4.95
CA SER A 159 7.46 6.54 4.43
C SER A 159 8.88 6.60 3.90
N LEU A 160 9.83 5.94 4.58
CA LEU A 160 11.21 5.81 4.12
C LEU A 160 11.30 5.05 2.79
N LEU A 161 10.56 3.95 2.63
CA LEU A 161 10.51 3.19 1.39
C LEU A 161 9.85 3.98 0.25
N GLU A 162 8.83 4.79 0.56
CA GLU A 162 8.15 5.65 -0.40
C GLU A 162 9.06 6.79 -0.88
N ASP A 163 9.68 7.52 0.06
CA ASP A 163 10.53 8.67 -0.25
C ASP A 163 11.82 8.26 -1.01
N THR A 164 12.37 7.07 -0.72
CA THR A 164 13.49 6.50 -1.50
C THR A 164 13.11 6.16 -2.94
N GLY A 165 11.83 6.10 -3.27
CA GLY A 165 11.30 5.69 -4.58
C GLY A 165 11.26 4.16 -4.79
N TYR A 166 11.48 3.37 -3.74
CA TYR A 166 11.41 1.90 -3.81
C TYR A 166 9.99 1.41 -4.12
N MET A 167 8.95 2.06 -3.57
CA MET A 167 7.54 1.68 -3.82
C MET A 167 7.15 1.75 -5.30
N ALA A 168 7.72 2.68 -6.06
CA ALA A 168 7.51 2.78 -7.51
C ALA A 168 8.02 1.54 -8.25
N ARG A 169 9.17 0.98 -7.83
CA ARG A 169 9.74 -0.24 -8.41
C ARG A 169 8.91 -1.47 -8.07
N VAL A 170 8.45 -1.55 -6.84
CA VAL A 170 7.53 -2.61 -6.42
C VAL A 170 6.25 -2.57 -7.26
N ALA A 171 5.66 -1.39 -7.44
CA ALA A 171 4.49 -1.21 -8.29
C ALA A 171 4.75 -1.67 -9.74
N PHE A 172 5.90 -1.34 -10.30
CA PHE A 172 6.29 -1.75 -11.65
C PHE A 172 6.45 -3.29 -11.77
N VAL A 173 7.16 -3.92 -10.83
CA VAL A 173 7.38 -5.38 -10.84
C VAL A 173 6.07 -6.15 -10.66
N MET A 174 5.22 -5.68 -9.75
CA MET A 174 3.97 -6.34 -9.41
C MET A 174 2.83 -6.06 -10.39
N ASP A 175 2.97 -5.09 -11.29
CA ASP A 175 1.94 -4.73 -12.28
C ASP A 175 1.52 -5.93 -13.12
N LYS A 176 2.49 -6.73 -13.60
CA LYS A 176 2.20 -7.93 -14.39
C LYS A 176 1.36 -8.98 -13.64
N LEU A 177 1.59 -9.12 -12.32
CA LEU A 177 0.86 -10.07 -11.49
C LEU A 177 -0.54 -9.54 -11.18
N LEU A 178 -0.65 -8.26 -10.80
CA LEU A 178 -1.91 -7.62 -10.42
C LEU A 178 -2.88 -7.50 -11.58
N ARG A 179 -2.39 -7.28 -12.80
CA ARG A 179 -3.24 -7.28 -14.00
C ARG A 179 -3.98 -8.60 -14.21
N ARG A 180 -3.42 -9.74 -13.80
CA ARG A 180 -4.11 -11.04 -13.88
C ARG A 180 -5.37 -11.10 -13.00
N ILE A 181 -5.37 -10.39 -11.89
CA ILE A 181 -6.53 -10.28 -10.99
C ILE A 181 -7.37 -9.04 -11.26
N GLY A 182 -7.03 -8.27 -12.30
CA GLY A 182 -7.80 -7.11 -12.76
C GLY A 182 -7.47 -5.79 -12.06
N LEU A 183 -6.30 -5.67 -11.42
CA LEU A 183 -5.81 -4.46 -10.76
C LEU A 183 -4.61 -3.87 -11.51
N SER A 184 -4.40 -2.56 -11.39
CA SER A 184 -3.17 -1.91 -11.85
C SER A 184 -2.03 -2.04 -10.84
N GLY A 185 -0.79 -1.89 -11.29
CA GLY A 185 0.39 -1.97 -10.44
C GLY A 185 0.40 -0.98 -9.28
N ARG A 186 -0.24 0.19 -9.43
CA ARG A 186 -0.36 1.18 -8.35
C ARG A 186 -1.17 0.69 -7.15
N SER A 187 -2.07 -0.25 -7.34
CA SER A 187 -2.88 -0.83 -6.26
C SER A 187 -2.05 -1.64 -5.27
N ILE A 188 -0.82 -2.06 -5.63
CA ILE A 188 0.04 -2.83 -4.73
C ILE A 188 0.46 -2.02 -3.50
N VAL A 189 0.71 -0.72 -3.66
CA VAL A 189 1.20 0.14 -2.57
C VAL A 189 0.18 0.21 -1.43
N PRO A 190 -1.10 0.58 -1.66
CA PRO A 190 -2.13 0.49 -0.63
C PRO A 190 -2.30 -0.92 -0.05
N MET A 191 -2.24 -1.97 -0.88
CA MET A 191 -2.38 -3.34 -0.41
C MET A 191 -1.23 -3.75 0.53
N LEU A 192 0.00 -3.35 0.24
CA LEU A 192 1.15 -3.58 1.12
C LEU A 192 1.02 -2.86 2.46
N ILE A 193 0.59 -1.60 2.44
CA ILE A 193 0.29 -0.85 3.65
C ILE A 193 -0.80 -1.57 4.46
N GLY A 194 -1.76 -2.21 3.79
CA GLY A 194 -2.86 -2.99 4.39
C GLY A 194 -2.40 -4.18 5.25
N PHE A 195 -1.25 -4.77 4.98
CA PHE A 195 -0.66 -5.79 5.86
C PHE A 195 -0.19 -5.20 7.21
N GLY A 196 0.13 -3.92 7.25
CA GLY A 196 0.42 -3.23 8.50
C GLY A 196 -0.83 -2.68 9.17
N CYS A 197 -1.58 -1.84 8.47
CA CYS A 197 -2.82 -1.21 8.95
C CYS A 197 -3.76 -0.90 7.79
N SER A 198 -5.03 -1.27 7.92
CA SER A 198 -6.04 -1.06 6.88
C SER A 198 -6.46 0.42 6.71
N VAL A 199 -6.43 1.21 7.77
CA VAL A 199 -6.84 2.64 7.72
C VAL A 199 -5.99 3.44 6.75
N PRO A 200 -4.65 3.54 6.94
CA PRO A 200 -3.80 4.27 6.00
C PRO A 200 -3.71 3.59 4.63
N ALA A 201 -3.90 2.28 4.55
CA ALA A 201 -3.99 1.59 3.27
C ALA A 201 -5.17 2.12 2.43
N ILE A 202 -6.35 2.27 3.04
CA ILE A 202 -7.52 2.86 2.38
C ILE A 202 -7.25 4.32 1.99
N MET A 203 -6.60 5.09 2.86
CA MET A 203 -6.24 6.48 2.55
C MET A 203 -5.25 6.58 1.38
N ALA A 204 -4.24 5.69 1.33
CA ALA A 204 -3.27 5.63 0.25
C ALA A 204 -3.91 5.29 -1.11
N THR A 205 -5.12 4.72 -1.14
CA THR A 205 -5.84 4.48 -2.41
C THR A 205 -6.19 5.77 -3.16
N ARG A 206 -6.12 6.94 -2.52
CA ARG A 206 -6.30 8.25 -3.17
C ARG A 206 -5.25 8.51 -4.25
N THR A 207 -4.09 7.87 -4.18
CA THR A 207 -3.02 7.96 -5.20
C THR A 207 -3.31 7.12 -6.45
N VAL A 208 -4.31 6.22 -6.39
CA VAL A 208 -4.72 5.40 -7.52
C VAL A 208 -5.59 6.22 -8.46
N SER A 209 -5.12 6.43 -9.69
CA SER A 209 -5.73 7.33 -10.68
C SER A 209 -7.06 6.83 -11.25
N SER A 210 -7.32 5.52 -11.22
CA SER A 210 -8.55 4.90 -11.71
C SER A 210 -9.55 4.72 -10.57
N ASP A 211 -10.75 5.31 -10.69
CA ASP A 211 -11.84 5.13 -9.71
C ASP A 211 -12.24 3.67 -9.53
N ARG A 212 -12.18 2.90 -10.62
CA ARG A 212 -12.43 1.46 -10.60
C ARG A 212 -11.41 0.73 -9.73
N ASP A 213 -10.13 0.94 -10.01
CA ASP A 213 -9.04 0.28 -9.29
C ASP A 213 -8.98 0.74 -7.84
N ARG A 214 -9.29 2.03 -7.59
CA ARG A 214 -9.39 2.57 -6.23
C ARG A 214 -10.48 1.87 -5.43
N LYS A 215 -11.71 1.77 -5.96
CA LYS A 215 -12.83 1.10 -5.29
C LYS A 215 -12.53 -0.38 -5.06
N MET A 216 -11.97 -1.06 -6.05
CA MET A 216 -11.58 -2.47 -5.94
C MET A 216 -10.50 -2.66 -4.88
N THR A 217 -9.48 -1.79 -4.83
CA THR A 217 -8.42 -1.84 -3.82
C THR A 217 -8.96 -1.60 -2.41
N ILE A 218 -9.88 -0.64 -2.23
CA ILE A 218 -10.56 -0.39 -0.93
C ILE A 218 -11.28 -1.64 -0.46
N LEU A 219 -12.05 -2.29 -1.34
CA LEU A 219 -12.81 -3.48 -0.99
C LEU A 219 -11.91 -4.70 -0.70
N LEU A 220 -10.71 -4.76 -1.28
CA LEU A 220 -9.75 -5.85 -1.05
C LEU A 220 -8.87 -5.63 0.18
N THR A 221 -8.64 -4.39 0.59
CA THR A 221 -7.80 -4.06 1.76
C THR A 221 -8.21 -4.80 3.04
N PRO A 222 -9.50 -4.96 3.39
CA PRO A 222 -9.90 -5.71 4.59
C PRO A 222 -9.55 -7.20 4.59
N TYR A 223 -9.25 -7.80 3.45
CA TYR A 223 -8.81 -9.21 3.38
C TYR A 223 -7.34 -9.36 3.76
N MET A 224 -6.56 -8.28 3.74
CA MET A 224 -5.18 -8.30 4.22
C MET A 224 -5.15 -8.43 5.74
N SER A 225 -4.34 -9.35 6.25
CA SER A 225 -4.21 -9.56 7.69
C SER A 225 -3.22 -8.56 8.28
N CYS A 226 -3.74 -7.53 8.95
CA CYS A 226 -2.94 -6.53 9.66
C CYS A 226 -2.53 -7.02 11.06
N SER A 227 -1.67 -6.27 11.74
CA SER A 227 -1.17 -6.58 13.09
C SER A 227 -2.28 -6.84 14.12
N ALA A 228 -3.35 -6.05 14.10
CA ALA A 228 -4.50 -6.23 14.99
C ALA A 228 -5.19 -7.59 14.76
N LYS A 229 -5.36 -8.03 13.52
CA LYS A 229 -5.92 -9.34 13.20
C LYS A 229 -5.02 -10.48 13.66
N ILE A 230 -3.69 -10.33 13.53
CA ILE A 230 -2.73 -11.33 14.00
C ILE A 230 -2.86 -11.54 15.51
N SER A 231 -3.06 -10.47 16.28
CA SER A 231 -3.30 -10.57 17.73
C SER A 231 -4.59 -11.36 18.05
N ILE A 232 -5.66 -11.10 17.27
CA ILE A 232 -6.91 -11.86 17.40
C ILE A 232 -6.70 -13.34 17.06
N TYR A 233 -5.99 -13.64 15.96
CA TYR A 233 -5.66 -15.01 15.57
C TYR A 233 -4.82 -15.72 16.65
N ALA A 234 -3.86 -15.03 17.25
CA ALA A 234 -3.03 -15.56 18.32
C ALA A 234 -3.88 -15.94 19.55
N PHE A 235 -4.82 -15.08 19.94
CA PHE A 235 -5.75 -15.35 21.03
C PHE A 235 -6.62 -16.59 20.76
N PHE A 236 -7.27 -16.66 19.59
CA PHE A 236 -8.11 -17.79 19.20
C PHE A 236 -7.33 -19.10 19.10
N THR A 237 -6.15 -19.05 18.46
CA THR A 237 -5.31 -20.24 18.31
C THR A 237 -4.77 -20.74 19.65
N ALA A 238 -4.50 -19.84 20.59
CA ALA A 238 -4.09 -20.20 21.94
C ALA A 238 -5.23 -20.89 22.71
N ALA A 239 -6.47 -20.42 22.54
CA ALA A 239 -7.64 -20.98 23.24
C ALA A 239 -8.08 -22.32 22.66
N PHE A 240 -8.13 -22.48 21.34
CA PHE A 240 -8.74 -23.66 20.69
C PHE A 240 -7.72 -24.69 20.18
N PHE A 241 -6.48 -24.28 19.86
CA PHE A 241 -5.47 -25.15 19.25
C PHE A 241 -4.11 -25.09 19.97
N PRO A 242 -4.03 -25.55 21.24
CA PRO A 242 -2.79 -25.38 22.03
C PRO A 242 -1.57 -26.11 21.46
N THR A 243 -1.76 -27.23 20.73
CA THR A 243 -0.66 -28.05 20.18
C THR A 243 -0.15 -27.56 18.82
N HIS A 244 -1.00 -26.92 17.99
CA HIS A 244 -0.66 -26.53 16.60
C HIS A 244 -0.85 -25.04 16.34
N ARG A 245 -0.60 -24.16 17.31
CA ARG A 245 -0.85 -22.71 17.25
C ARG A 245 -0.25 -22.05 16.00
N ALA A 246 1.03 -22.29 15.74
CA ALA A 246 1.74 -21.67 14.62
C ALA A 246 1.17 -22.11 13.27
N LEU A 247 0.86 -23.39 13.11
CA LEU A 247 0.34 -23.93 11.86
C LEU A 247 -1.05 -23.39 11.56
N VAL A 248 -1.94 -23.33 12.55
CA VAL A 248 -3.29 -22.77 12.41
C VAL A 248 -3.22 -21.27 12.10
N MET A 249 -2.32 -20.52 12.76
CA MET A 249 -2.13 -19.10 12.52
C MET A 249 -1.67 -18.82 11.10
N ILE A 250 -0.70 -19.59 10.59
CA ILE A 250 -0.24 -19.50 9.20
C ILE A 250 -1.35 -19.87 8.23
N SER A 251 -2.13 -20.91 8.51
CA SER A 251 -3.24 -21.32 7.64
C SER A 251 -4.35 -20.27 7.55
N LEU A 252 -4.70 -19.60 8.65
CA LEU A 252 -5.66 -18.51 8.67
C LEU A 252 -5.15 -17.29 7.87
N TYR A 253 -3.86 -16.99 8.00
CA TYR A 253 -3.24 -15.91 7.24
C TYR A 253 -3.27 -16.16 5.72
N LEU A 254 -2.86 -17.38 5.31
CA LEU A 254 -2.92 -17.79 3.90
C LEU A 254 -4.35 -17.87 3.38
N LEU A 255 -5.28 -18.33 4.17
CA LEU A 255 -6.71 -18.36 3.82
C LEU A 255 -7.25 -16.97 3.54
N GLY A 256 -6.89 -15.98 4.37
CA GLY A 256 -7.25 -14.57 4.12
C GLY A 256 -6.75 -14.04 2.76
N ILE A 257 -5.50 -14.35 2.41
CA ILE A 257 -4.93 -13.97 1.11
C ILE A 257 -5.67 -14.68 -0.04
N LEU A 258 -5.93 -15.97 0.07
CA LEU A 258 -6.64 -16.75 -0.95
C LEU A 258 -8.08 -16.25 -1.16
N ILE A 259 -8.79 -15.96 -0.09
CA ILE A 259 -10.14 -15.37 -0.18
C ILE A 259 -10.07 -13.98 -0.82
N GLY A 260 -9.08 -13.17 -0.48
CA GLY A 260 -8.85 -11.87 -1.10
C GLY A 260 -8.62 -11.96 -2.62
N ILE A 261 -7.79 -12.91 -3.07
CA ILE A 261 -7.57 -13.17 -4.50
C ILE A 261 -8.86 -13.66 -5.17
N ALA A 262 -9.59 -14.60 -4.57
CA ALA A 262 -10.86 -15.08 -5.09
C ALA A 262 -11.89 -13.95 -5.19
N ALA A 263 -12.01 -13.12 -4.17
CA ALA A 263 -12.89 -11.93 -4.19
C ALA A 263 -12.49 -10.96 -5.31
N ALA A 264 -11.20 -10.71 -5.51
CA ALA A 264 -10.69 -9.87 -6.61
C ALA A 264 -11.11 -10.41 -7.98
N LEU A 265 -10.96 -11.71 -8.22
CA LEU A 265 -11.35 -12.34 -9.47
C LEU A 265 -12.86 -12.28 -9.70
N ILE A 266 -13.66 -12.56 -8.68
CA ILE A 266 -15.12 -12.50 -8.76
C ILE A 266 -15.56 -11.06 -9.05
N MET A 267 -15.02 -10.07 -8.32
CA MET A 267 -15.36 -8.67 -8.52
C MET A 267 -14.93 -8.15 -9.90
N ASN A 268 -13.78 -8.60 -10.41
CA ASN A 268 -13.33 -8.26 -11.76
C ASN A 268 -14.28 -8.79 -12.86
N GLN A 269 -14.86 -9.97 -12.65
CA GLN A 269 -15.78 -10.58 -13.61
C GLN A 269 -17.22 -10.06 -13.50
N THR A 270 -17.65 -9.65 -12.31
CA THR A 270 -19.04 -9.25 -12.04
C THR A 270 -19.24 -7.74 -12.08
N VAL A 271 -18.62 -7.03 -11.14
CA VAL A 271 -18.86 -5.59 -10.90
C VAL A 271 -17.94 -4.70 -11.73
N PHE A 272 -16.67 -5.10 -11.89
CA PHE A 272 -15.63 -4.28 -12.49
C PHE A 272 -15.09 -4.88 -13.80
N ARG A 273 -15.96 -5.10 -14.78
CA ARG A 273 -15.65 -5.79 -16.06
C ARG A 273 -14.72 -5.04 -17.01
N ARG A 274 -14.33 -3.79 -16.74
CA ARG A 274 -13.43 -3.02 -17.62
C ARG A 274 -11.98 -3.44 -17.42
N LYS A 275 -11.18 -3.38 -18.50
CA LYS A 275 -9.73 -3.65 -18.44
C LYS A 275 -9.04 -2.61 -17.55
N PRO A 276 -8.04 -3.02 -16.74
CA PRO A 276 -7.25 -2.09 -15.93
C PRO A 276 -6.53 -1.09 -16.83
N VAL A 277 -6.40 0.15 -16.37
CA VAL A 277 -5.67 1.19 -17.09
C VAL A 277 -4.19 0.79 -17.21
N PRO A 278 -3.58 0.93 -18.40
CA PRO A 278 -2.16 0.63 -18.57
C PRO A 278 -1.31 1.46 -17.60
N PHE A 279 -0.42 0.80 -16.90
CA PHE A 279 0.50 1.45 -15.99
C PHE A 279 1.73 1.94 -16.75
N VAL A 280 1.79 3.25 -16.99
CA VAL A 280 2.97 3.92 -17.54
C VAL A 280 3.49 4.84 -16.46
N MET A 281 4.66 4.54 -15.91
CA MET A 281 5.32 5.37 -14.92
C MET A 281 6.82 5.40 -15.19
N GLU A 282 7.38 6.61 -15.23
CA GLU A 282 8.82 6.78 -15.18
C GLU A 282 9.31 6.47 -13.76
N LEU A 283 10.33 5.64 -13.65
CA LEU A 283 10.93 5.30 -12.36
C LEU A 283 11.72 6.51 -11.85
N PRO A 284 11.34 7.11 -10.71
CA PRO A 284 12.08 8.23 -10.15
C PRO A 284 13.49 7.78 -9.73
N ASN A 285 14.48 8.68 -9.80
CA ASN A 285 15.81 8.39 -9.27
C ASN A 285 15.73 8.13 -7.76
N TYR A 286 16.62 7.26 -7.26
CA TYR A 286 16.74 7.06 -5.81
C TYR A 286 17.20 8.35 -5.15
N ARG A 287 16.50 8.73 -4.10
CA ARG A 287 16.81 9.88 -3.27
C ARG A 287 17.04 9.43 -1.83
N LEU A 288 17.89 10.15 -1.13
CA LEU A 288 17.96 9.99 0.32
C LEU A 288 16.70 10.59 0.93
N PRO A 289 16.04 9.87 1.86
CA PRO A 289 14.82 10.34 2.47
C PRO A 289 15.07 11.64 3.24
N SER A 290 14.16 12.58 3.09
CA SER A 290 14.18 13.84 3.82
C SER A 290 13.52 13.66 5.18
N LEU A 291 14.25 13.88 6.27
CA LEU A 291 13.71 13.80 7.63
C LEU A 291 12.47 14.69 7.82
N LYS A 292 12.44 15.85 7.15
CA LYS A 292 11.29 16.75 7.19
C LYS A 292 10.06 16.14 6.52
N SER A 293 10.21 15.52 5.34
CA SER A 293 9.10 14.86 4.63
C SER A 293 8.55 13.68 5.43
N VAL A 294 9.45 12.86 6.00
CA VAL A 294 9.07 11.73 6.85
C VAL A 294 8.32 12.21 8.10
N ALA A 295 8.82 13.25 8.77
CA ALA A 295 8.16 13.80 9.96
C ALA A 295 6.77 14.40 9.65
N LEU A 296 6.61 15.09 8.52
CA LEU A 296 5.31 15.63 8.08
C LEU A 296 4.33 14.50 7.75
N LEU A 297 4.77 13.47 7.03
CA LEU A 297 3.93 12.31 6.73
C LEU A 297 3.48 11.57 7.99
N LEU A 298 4.38 11.39 8.96
CA LEU A 298 4.02 10.81 10.26
C LEU A 298 3.00 11.66 11.00
N TRP A 299 3.18 12.97 11.01
CA TRP A 299 2.26 13.90 11.65
C TRP A 299 0.87 13.86 11.02
N ASP A 300 0.80 13.92 9.68
CA ASP A 300 -0.44 13.82 8.95
C ASP A 300 -1.14 12.48 9.17
N CYS A 301 -0.39 11.37 9.16
CA CYS A 301 -0.95 10.04 9.46
C CYS A 301 -1.53 9.97 10.88
N LEU A 302 -0.83 10.53 11.88
CA LEU A 302 -1.31 10.54 13.27
C LEU A 302 -2.57 11.39 13.44
N LEU A 303 -2.61 12.57 12.83
CA LEU A 303 -3.80 13.44 12.88
C LEU A 303 -5.00 12.76 12.22
N TYR A 304 -4.82 12.18 11.02
CA TYR A 304 -5.93 11.51 10.33
C TYR A 304 -6.40 10.24 11.02
N THR A 305 -5.54 9.54 11.76
CA THR A 305 -5.97 8.39 12.57
C THR A 305 -6.70 8.81 13.85
N SER A 306 -6.47 10.01 14.34
CA SER A 306 -7.18 10.55 15.50
C SER A 306 -8.54 11.19 15.14
N ASP A 307 -8.72 11.61 13.88
CA ASP A 307 -9.96 12.24 13.40
C ASP A 307 -10.97 11.23 12.78
N ALA A 308 -10.59 9.96 12.66
CA ALA A 308 -11.43 8.88 12.10
C ALA A 308 -12.09 8.08 13.21
#